data_4407621d7e2aa851cf2b907b06490d31
#
_entry.id   4407621d7e2aa851cf2b907b06490d31
#
_cell.length_a   1.000
_cell.length_b   1.000
_cell.length_c   1.000
_cell.angle_alpha   90.00
_cell.angle_beta   90.00
_cell.angle_gamma   90.00
#
_symmetry.space_group_name_H-M   'P 1'
#
loop_
_entity.id
_entity.type
_entity.pdbx_description
1 polymer ?
#
loop_
_entity_poly.entity_id
_entity_poly.type
_entity_poly.pdbx_seq_one_letter_code
_entity_poly.pdbx_strand_id
1 'polypeptide(L)'
;YLSADDGNDTTDISAESTACFVFIKNTGRKFDTVTALGDAYTASLKVMSASTMISVLAPGEAIILKDANRGLNCTTIHVRTVATNGTTTSDGNLAVEYLVVD
;
A
#
# COMPACT_ATOMS: atom_id res chain seq x y z
N TYR A 1 -2.27 -10.97 -3.75
CA TYR A 1 -1.27 -10.03 -3.24
C TYR A 1 -0.66 -9.21 -4.36
N LEU A 2 -0.16 -8.06 -4.00
CA LEU A 2 0.52 -7.12 -4.87
C LEU A 2 1.94 -6.91 -4.32
N SER A 3 2.93 -6.74 -5.19
CA SER A 3 4.29 -6.39 -4.76
C SER A 3 4.45 -4.88 -4.73
N ALA A 4 4.69 -4.32 -3.56
CA ALA A 4 4.99 -2.89 -3.45
C ALA A 4 6.44 -2.63 -3.86
N ASP A 5 6.63 -1.62 -4.68
CA ASP A 5 7.95 -1.21 -5.15
C ASP A 5 8.71 -0.48 -4.04
N ASP A 6 9.99 -0.24 -4.27
CA ASP A 6 10.84 0.47 -3.31
C ASP A 6 10.44 1.95 -3.18
N GLY A 7 11.15 2.67 -2.30
CA GLY A 7 10.80 4.04 -1.97
C GLY A 7 10.86 5.05 -3.12
N ASN A 8 11.47 4.70 -4.24
CA ASN A 8 11.57 5.57 -5.41
C ASN A 8 10.48 5.31 -6.44
N ASP A 9 9.89 4.13 -6.42
CA ASP A 9 8.83 3.72 -7.32
C ASP A 9 7.53 3.54 -6.55
N THR A 10 6.42 3.58 -7.25
CA THR A 10 5.09 3.44 -6.64
C THR A 10 4.33 2.32 -7.31
N THR A 11 3.53 1.62 -6.52
CA THR A 11 2.62 0.60 -7.00
C THR A 11 1.19 1.14 -6.91
N ASP A 12 0.52 1.18 -8.04
CA ASP A 12 -0.80 1.77 -8.16
C ASP A 12 -1.88 0.75 -7.78
N ILE A 13 -2.78 1.15 -6.90
CA ILE A 13 -3.95 0.36 -6.49
C ILE A 13 -5.23 1.19 -6.57
N SER A 14 -5.22 2.20 -7.44
CA SER A 14 -6.33 3.15 -7.57
C SER A 14 -7.62 2.46 -7.98
N ALA A 15 -8.72 2.95 -7.44
CA ALA A 15 -10.06 2.60 -7.89
C ALA A 15 -10.39 3.33 -9.18
N GLU A 16 -11.34 2.81 -9.95
CA GLU A 16 -11.82 3.47 -11.17
C GLU A 16 -12.76 4.63 -10.87
N SER A 17 -13.34 4.66 -9.69
CA SER A 17 -14.32 5.66 -9.27
C SER A 17 -13.83 6.44 -8.06
N THR A 18 -14.25 7.69 -7.92
CA THR A 18 -13.98 8.49 -6.73
C THR A 18 -14.83 8.06 -5.53
N ALA A 19 -15.97 7.42 -5.77
CA ALA A 19 -16.81 6.83 -4.72
C ALA A 19 -16.34 5.40 -4.48
N CYS A 20 -15.44 5.21 -3.53
CA CYS A 20 -14.75 3.94 -3.38
C CYS A 20 -14.62 3.48 -1.93
N PHE A 21 -14.31 2.20 -1.79
CA PHE A 21 -13.83 1.58 -0.57
C PHE A 21 -12.52 0.88 -0.91
N VAL A 22 -11.47 1.17 -0.17
CA VAL A 22 -10.15 0.55 -0.40
C VAL A 22 -9.63 0.02 0.94
N PHE A 23 -9.32 -1.28 0.95
CA PHE A 23 -8.64 -1.94 2.06
C PHE A 23 -7.21 -2.22 1.64
N ILE A 24 -6.26 -1.88 2.50
CA ILE A 24 -4.82 -2.09 2.25
C ILE A 24 -4.19 -2.65 3.52
N LYS A 25 -3.41 -3.71 3.38
CA LYS A 25 -2.70 -4.33 4.49
C LYS A 25 -1.24 -4.59 4.13
N ASN A 26 -0.34 -4.18 5.02
CA ASN A 26 1.04 -4.63 5.00
C ASN A 26 1.07 -6.05 5.59
N THR A 27 1.33 -7.05 4.74
CA THR A 27 1.30 -8.46 5.20
C THR A 27 2.47 -8.81 6.13
N GLY A 28 3.51 -7.99 6.16
CA GLY A 28 4.73 -8.32 6.90
C GLY A 28 5.55 -9.44 6.26
N ARG A 29 5.30 -9.72 4.98
CA ARG A 29 5.96 -10.80 4.23
C ARG A 29 6.42 -10.28 2.88
N LYS A 30 7.44 -10.93 2.33
CA LYS A 30 7.85 -10.66 0.95
C LYS A 30 6.81 -11.21 -0.03
N PHE A 31 6.68 -10.54 -1.16
CA PHE A 31 5.85 -11.02 -2.25
C PHE A 31 6.54 -12.22 -2.91
N ASP A 32 5.78 -13.28 -3.12
CA ASP A 32 6.22 -14.45 -3.88
C ASP A 32 5.37 -14.59 -5.15
N THR A 33 4.07 -14.81 -4.98
CA THR A 33 3.13 -14.82 -6.10
C THR A 33 1.85 -14.10 -5.69
N VAL A 34 0.94 -13.89 -6.64
CA VAL A 34 -0.35 -13.23 -6.34
C VAL A 34 -1.20 -14.02 -5.34
N THR A 35 -0.87 -15.28 -5.09
CA THR A 35 -1.59 -16.15 -4.15
C THR A 35 -0.70 -16.71 -3.04
N ALA A 36 0.59 -16.39 -3.02
CA ALA A 36 1.53 -16.93 -2.03
C ALA A 36 2.41 -15.85 -1.44
N LEU A 37 2.71 -15.99 -0.15
CA LEU A 37 3.61 -15.11 0.59
C LEU A 37 4.98 -15.75 0.75
N GLY A 38 6.02 -14.92 0.72
CA GLY A 38 7.39 -15.33 1.00
C GLY A 38 7.78 -15.18 2.45
N ASP A 39 9.06 -14.96 2.71
CA ASP A 39 9.63 -14.82 4.04
C ASP A 39 9.15 -13.56 4.76
N ALA A 40 9.32 -13.53 6.07
CA ALA A 40 9.01 -12.36 6.87
C ALA A 40 9.81 -11.14 6.39
N TYR A 41 9.18 -9.98 6.41
CA TYR A 41 9.78 -8.75 5.94
C TYR A 41 9.38 -7.59 6.85
N THR A 42 10.34 -6.78 7.26
CA THR A 42 10.12 -5.72 8.24
C THR A 42 9.87 -4.35 7.63
N ALA A 43 9.84 -4.24 6.30
CA ALA A 43 9.58 -2.97 5.64
C ALA A 43 8.21 -2.42 6.01
N SER A 44 8.12 -1.10 6.11
CA SER A 44 6.84 -0.40 6.24
C SER A 44 6.23 -0.12 4.87
N LEU A 45 4.92 0.05 4.84
CA LEU A 45 4.18 0.38 3.63
C LEU A 45 3.65 1.80 3.73
N LYS A 46 4.08 2.65 2.82
CA LYS A 46 3.61 4.02 2.74
C LYS A 46 2.43 4.09 1.79
N VAL A 47 1.30 4.59 2.28
CA VAL A 47 0.08 4.75 1.50
C VAL A 47 -0.05 6.22 1.11
N MET A 48 -0.21 6.48 -0.18
CA MET A 48 -0.25 7.81 -0.76
C MET A 48 -1.53 8.03 -1.55
N SER A 49 -1.96 9.29 -1.61
CA SER A 49 -2.91 9.75 -2.61
C SER A 49 -2.26 10.91 -3.37
N ALA A 50 -1.96 10.71 -4.64
CA ALA A 50 -1.12 11.64 -5.41
C ALA A 50 0.19 11.92 -4.67
N SER A 51 0.50 13.16 -4.34
CA SER A 51 1.72 13.53 -3.59
C SER A 51 1.52 13.58 -2.08
N THR A 52 0.32 13.28 -1.58
CA THR A 52 -0.02 13.37 -0.16
C THR A 52 0.11 12.02 0.52
N MET A 53 0.90 11.95 1.59
CA MET A 53 0.98 10.76 2.41
C MET A 53 -0.27 10.63 3.29
N ILE A 54 -0.92 9.47 3.23
CA ILE A 54 -2.09 9.18 4.05
C ILE A 54 -1.66 8.46 5.33
N SER A 55 -0.82 7.43 5.20
CA SER A 55 -0.44 6.59 6.34
C SER A 55 0.84 5.82 6.03
N VAL A 56 1.49 5.36 7.10
CA VAL A 56 2.59 4.39 7.04
C VAL A 56 2.15 3.19 7.87
N LEU A 57 2.10 2.03 7.25
CA LEU A 57 1.66 0.79 7.88
C LEU A 57 2.87 -0.07 8.24
N ALA A 58 3.02 -0.39 9.51
CA ALA A 58 4.01 -1.35 9.97
C ALA A 58 3.57 -2.78 9.59
N PRO A 59 4.48 -3.77 9.63
CA PRO A 59 4.13 -5.16 9.35
C PRO A 59 2.89 -5.61 10.13
N GLY A 60 1.89 -6.14 9.42
CA GLY A 60 0.64 -6.61 9.99
C GLY A 60 -0.46 -5.55 10.13
N GLU A 61 -0.14 -4.28 9.93
CA GLU A 61 -1.14 -3.21 10.02
C GLU A 61 -1.94 -3.06 8.73
N ALA A 62 -3.17 -2.58 8.88
CA ALA A 62 -4.09 -2.35 7.76
C ALA A 62 -4.79 -1.00 7.91
N ILE A 63 -5.29 -0.50 6.80
CA ILE A 63 -6.08 0.73 6.75
C ILE A 63 -7.28 0.53 5.81
N ILE A 64 -8.37 1.21 6.13
CA ILE A 64 -9.54 1.29 5.26
C ILE A 64 -9.71 2.74 4.85
N LEU A 65 -9.76 2.97 3.53
CA LEU A 65 -10.01 4.27 2.93
C LEU A 65 -11.38 4.22 2.25
N LYS A 66 -12.19 5.19 2.52
CA LYS A 66 -13.59 5.16 2.10
C LYS A 66 -14.00 6.56 1.70
N ASP A 67 -14.55 6.65 0.50
CA ASP A 67 -15.31 7.79 0.04
C ASP A 67 -14.50 9.07 -0.20
N ALA A 68 -14.61 9.56 -1.41
CA ALA A 68 -14.01 10.81 -1.84
C ALA A 68 -14.69 12.06 -1.26
N ASN A 69 -15.86 11.94 -0.64
CA ASN A 69 -16.60 13.07 -0.08
C ASN A 69 -15.84 13.80 1.02
N ARG A 70 -14.77 13.18 1.53
CA ARG A 70 -13.89 13.76 2.55
C ARG A 70 -12.62 14.33 1.97
N GLY A 71 -12.55 14.54 0.66
CA GLY A 71 -11.37 15.04 -0.02
C GLY A 71 -10.35 13.96 -0.39
N LEU A 72 -10.65 12.70 -0.13
CA LEU A 72 -9.80 11.59 -0.55
C LEU A 72 -10.13 11.23 -1.99
N ASN A 73 -9.12 11.18 -2.85
CA ASN A 73 -9.28 10.75 -4.23
C ASN A 73 -8.78 9.32 -4.38
N CYS A 74 -9.71 8.38 -4.41
CA CYS A 74 -9.38 6.96 -4.53
C CYS A 74 -8.84 6.57 -5.91
N THR A 75 -8.93 7.44 -6.90
CA THR A 75 -8.36 7.17 -8.22
C THR A 75 -6.86 7.42 -8.28
N THR A 76 -6.26 7.94 -7.20
CA THR A 76 -4.84 8.25 -7.13
C THR A 76 -4.12 7.52 -5.98
N ILE A 77 -4.73 6.48 -5.44
CA ILE A 77 -4.12 5.71 -4.35
C ILE A 77 -2.97 4.87 -4.90
N HIS A 78 -1.83 4.96 -4.25
CA HIS A 78 -0.68 4.11 -4.56
C HIS A 78 0.11 3.81 -3.27
N VAL A 79 0.97 2.81 -3.34
CA VAL A 79 1.76 2.35 -2.20
C VAL A 79 3.21 2.19 -2.61
N ARG A 80 4.11 2.30 -1.64
CA ARG A 80 5.53 1.98 -1.81
C ARG A 80 6.13 1.55 -0.49
N THR A 81 7.20 0.78 -0.56
CA THR A 81 7.92 0.35 0.64
C THR A 81 8.87 1.43 1.13
N VAL A 82 9.02 1.50 2.43
CA VAL A 82 10.05 2.30 3.09
C VAL A 82 10.68 1.46 4.19
N ALA A 83 11.88 1.83 4.61
CA ALA A 83 12.51 1.17 5.74
C ALA A 83 11.69 1.33 7.02
N THR A 84 11.98 0.55 8.03
CA THR A 84 11.23 0.54 9.30
C THR A 84 11.14 1.91 9.94
N ASN A 85 12.14 2.77 9.74
CA ASN A 85 12.12 4.14 10.27
C ASN A 85 11.20 5.08 9.49
N GLY A 86 10.61 4.63 8.37
CA GLY A 86 9.68 5.40 7.55
C GLY A 86 10.32 6.44 6.64
N THR A 87 11.64 6.60 6.65
CA THR A 87 12.32 7.69 5.94
C THR A 87 13.27 7.24 4.83
N THR A 88 13.81 6.05 4.91
CA THR A 88 14.74 5.53 3.90
C THR A 88 14.05 4.51 3.01
N THR A 89 14.57 4.34 1.79
CA THR A 89 14.06 3.33 0.87
C THR A 89 14.41 1.93 1.36
N SER A 90 13.59 0.96 0.97
CA SER A 90 13.84 -0.46 1.20
C SER A 90 14.01 -1.17 -0.15
N ASP A 91 14.22 -2.47 -0.10
CA ASP A 91 14.47 -3.27 -1.32
C ASP A 91 13.21 -3.52 -2.15
N GLY A 92 12.04 -3.09 -1.70
CA GLY A 92 10.79 -3.41 -2.37
C GLY A 92 10.33 -4.83 -2.12
N ASN A 93 9.44 -5.34 -2.97
CA ASN A 93 8.91 -6.70 -2.91
C ASN A 93 8.12 -7.03 -1.64
N LEU A 94 7.58 -6.03 -0.96
CA LEU A 94 6.65 -6.23 0.14
C LEU A 94 5.30 -6.69 -0.41
N ALA A 95 4.78 -7.78 0.12
CA ALA A 95 3.45 -8.24 -0.28
C ALA A 95 2.38 -7.39 0.37
N VAL A 96 1.49 -6.87 -0.44
CA VAL A 96 0.35 -6.05 -0.03
C VAL A 96 -0.93 -6.82 -0.30
N GLU A 97 -1.76 -6.96 0.71
CA GLU A 97 -3.12 -7.46 0.53
C GLU A 97 -4.05 -6.26 0.37
N TYR A 98 -4.89 -6.29 -0.63
CA TYR A 98 -5.77 -5.16 -0.89
C TYR A 98 -7.10 -5.61 -1.48
N LEU A 99 -8.11 -4.76 -1.28
CA LEU A 99 -9.44 -4.91 -1.87
C LEU A 99 -9.93 -3.53 -2.28
N VAL A 100 -10.33 -3.40 -3.53
CA VAL A 100 -10.91 -2.17 -4.07
C VAL A 100 -12.34 -2.46 -4.50
N VAL A 101 -13.27 -1.67 -3.99
CA VAL A 101 -14.69 -1.74 -4.36
C VAL A 101 -15.11 -0.36 -4.84
N ASP A 102 -15.52 -0.29 -6.08
CA ASP A 102 -15.98 0.96 -6.71
C ASP A 102 -17.44 1.27 -6.37
#